data_114c3879968218036a241691440790ef
#
_entry.id   114c3879968218036a241691440790ef
#
_cell.length_a   1.000
_cell.length_b   1.000
_cell.length_c   1.000
_cell.angle_alpha   90.00
_cell.angle_beta   90.00
_cell.angle_gamma   90.00
#
_symmetry.space_group_name_H-M   'P 1'
#
loop_
_entity.id
_entity.type
_entity.pdbx_description
1 polymer ?
#
loop_
_entity_poly.entity_id
_entity_poly.type
_entity_poly.pdbx_seq_one_letter_code
_entity_poly.pdbx_strand_id
1 'polypeptide(L)'
;MTDRRITGLRERLVRAEGEDLPLAGDSVPDPTVFDDRVDHAVRVFQQRKGLIVDGVVGPETEVALNDAQYRLGDRPLFFDEVAPLHGDDVAELQDNLSLLGFYYGHLDAVFNRQTEYAVKELQHSLGVPSDGIVGLDTLSGLARVRKKITSAKAFSLRDHHRLESLQEALRDRLVLLVPSGAGPQVSPTGAPDSFAADQDAITLDVAQRTRDLLRAVGAKPVIAAAQGAGASSSGAGPEDSDGSVPEVPEVLPDDALVLTLQCDWNSSPLAQGVATFFWGAPDTRQAYSPVGQLASDMILRELVARTGALDLGSHARQWSALREVRTAAAWVDLGYLSNEDEASRLRSGEYRARLAEALLCGLQRVLASTPEPTATGTMSLADIQDYYRRDG
;
A
#
# COMPACT_ATOMS: atom_id res chain seq x y z
N MET A 1 34.70 -3.93 14.24
CA MET A 1 34.07 -4.19 15.53
C MET A 1 33.46 -5.59 15.45
N THR A 2 34.02 -6.57 16.14
CA THR A 2 33.55 -7.96 16.13
C THR A 2 32.50 -8.13 17.23
N ASP A 3 31.26 -8.46 16.85
CA ASP A 3 30.17 -8.64 17.82
C ASP A 3 29.33 -9.87 17.45
N ARG A 4 29.05 -10.71 18.46
CA ARG A 4 28.11 -11.86 18.32
C ARG A 4 26.73 -11.45 17.81
N ARG A 5 26.33 -10.19 18.01
CA ARG A 5 25.07 -9.64 17.46
C ARG A 5 25.06 -9.64 15.93
N ILE A 6 26.23 -9.53 15.29
CA ILE A 6 26.31 -9.56 13.82
C ILE A 6 26.04 -10.96 13.28
N THR A 7 26.49 -12.01 13.97
CA THR A 7 26.14 -13.38 13.59
C THR A 7 24.62 -13.60 13.64
N GLY A 8 23.97 -13.17 14.73
CA GLY A 8 22.51 -13.24 14.84
C GLY A 8 21.77 -12.38 13.80
N LEU A 9 22.32 -11.24 13.40
CA LEU A 9 21.79 -10.41 12.32
C LEU A 9 21.88 -11.15 10.98
N ARG A 10 23.02 -11.75 10.66
CA ARG A 10 23.18 -12.56 9.43
C ARG A 10 22.17 -13.69 9.35
N GLU A 11 21.98 -14.44 10.44
CA GLU A 11 21.01 -15.52 10.51
C GLU A 11 19.58 -15.04 10.27
N ARG A 12 19.20 -13.89 10.86
CA ARG A 12 17.88 -13.29 10.66
C ARG A 12 17.69 -12.81 9.22
N LEU A 13 18.70 -12.17 8.63
CA LEU A 13 18.66 -11.72 7.23
C LEU A 13 18.54 -12.90 6.26
N VAL A 14 19.31 -13.98 6.46
CA VAL A 14 19.19 -15.18 5.64
C VAL A 14 17.79 -15.80 5.75
N ARG A 15 17.22 -15.82 6.94
CA ARG A 15 15.87 -16.34 7.16
C ARG A 15 14.80 -15.47 6.48
N ALA A 16 14.93 -14.15 6.56
CA ALA A 16 14.01 -13.19 5.96
C ALA A 16 14.09 -13.16 4.42
N GLU A 17 15.30 -13.22 3.86
CA GLU A 17 15.56 -12.99 2.43
C GLU A 17 15.75 -14.29 1.64
N GLY A 18 16.04 -15.41 2.32
CA GLY A 18 16.36 -16.70 1.69
C GLY A 18 17.86 -16.97 1.55
N GLU A 19 18.18 -18.17 1.06
CA GLU A 19 19.57 -18.66 0.95
C GLU A 19 20.37 -18.01 -0.20
N ASP A 20 19.73 -17.23 -1.06
CA ASP A 20 20.37 -16.57 -2.21
C ASP A 20 21.32 -15.43 -1.80
N LEU A 21 21.23 -14.95 -0.56
CA LEU A 21 22.17 -13.97 -0.03
C LEU A 21 23.50 -14.62 0.36
N PRO A 22 24.66 -14.11 -0.07
CA PRO A 22 25.97 -14.66 0.25
C PRO A 22 26.41 -14.33 1.69
N LEU A 23 25.52 -14.55 2.65
CA LEU A 23 25.71 -14.25 4.08
C LEU A 23 26.07 -15.48 4.90
N ALA A 24 25.88 -16.68 4.37
CA ALA A 24 26.15 -17.95 5.02
C ALA A 24 27.09 -18.83 4.19
N GLY A 25 27.70 -19.83 4.85
CA GLY A 25 28.58 -20.82 4.21
C GLY A 25 30.07 -20.55 4.38
N ASP A 26 30.90 -21.43 3.81
CA ASP A 26 32.38 -21.44 3.94
C ASP A 26 33.07 -20.21 3.33
N SER A 27 32.32 -19.35 2.64
CA SER A 27 32.81 -18.14 1.99
C SER A 27 32.86 -16.91 2.90
N VAL A 28 32.41 -17.01 4.16
CA VAL A 28 32.38 -15.88 5.11
C VAL A 28 33.64 -15.96 5.98
N PRO A 29 34.63 -15.03 5.81
CA PRO A 29 35.89 -15.09 6.53
C PRO A 29 35.74 -14.93 8.04
N ASP A 30 34.81 -14.06 8.47
CA ASP A 30 34.48 -13.84 9.90
C ASP A 30 33.00 -13.46 10.03
N PRO A 31 32.16 -14.34 10.60
CA PRO A 31 30.73 -14.08 10.74
C PRO A 31 30.38 -12.97 11.76
N THR A 32 31.35 -12.53 12.54
CA THR A 32 31.17 -11.49 13.57
C THR A 32 31.47 -10.07 13.07
N VAL A 33 31.87 -9.93 11.79
CA VAL A 33 32.19 -8.63 11.18
C VAL A 33 31.01 -8.13 10.35
N PHE A 34 30.65 -6.87 10.52
CA PHE A 34 29.74 -6.14 9.64
C PHE A 34 30.52 -5.73 8.40
N ASP A 35 30.47 -6.54 7.36
CA ASP A 35 31.15 -6.33 6.09
C ASP A 35 30.16 -5.78 5.02
N ASP A 36 30.67 -5.46 3.83
CA ASP A 36 29.89 -4.92 2.72
C ASP A 36 28.73 -5.85 2.31
N ARG A 37 28.85 -7.16 2.55
CA ARG A 37 27.79 -8.12 2.26
C ARG A 37 26.62 -7.99 3.24
N VAL A 38 26.92 -7.74 4.51
CA VAL A 38 25.88 -7.47 5.53
C VAL A 38 25.21 -6.13 5.25
N ASP A 39 25.99 -5.07 4.93
CA ASP A 39 25.43 -3.78 4.57
C ASP A 39 24.48 -3.91 3.36
N HIS A 40 24.92 -4.59 2.32
CA HIS A 40 24.09 -4.85 1.16
C HIS A 40 22.81 -5.60 1.52
N ALA A 41 22.90 -6.67 2.32
CA ALA A 41 21.73 -7.45 2.73
C ALA A 41 20.76 -6.64 3.60
N VAL A 42 21.28 -5.79 4.49
CA VAL A 42 20.44 -4.86 5.29
C VAL A 42 19.70 -3.90 4.36
N ARG A 43 20.35 -3.32 3.35
CA ARG A 43 19.70 -2.41 2.39
C ARG A 43 18.65 -3.11 1.55
N VAL A 44 18.90 -4.34 1.09
CA VAL A 44 17.92 -5.15 0.37
C VAL A 44 16.70 -5.43 1.25
N PHE A 45 16.93 -5.81 2.51
CA PHE A 45 15.88 -6.04 3.48
C PHE A 45 15.07 -4.76 3.77
N GLN A 46 15.74 -3.64 4.07
CA GLN A 46 15.09 -2.35 4.30
C GLN A 46 14.21 -1.94 3.13
N GLN A 47 14.72 -2.10 1.90
CA GLN A 47 13.95 -1.81 0.69
C GLN A 47 12.69 -2.67 0.60
N ARG A 48 12.80 -3.99 0.78
CA ARG A 48 11.64 -4.90 0.74
C ARG A 48 10.58 -4.56 1.79
N LYS A 49 11.01 -4.03 2.93
CA LYS A 49 10.13 -3.64 4.03
C LYS A 49 9.64 -2.19 3.93
N GLY A 50 9.95 -1.47 2.85
CA GLY A 50 9.58 -0.07 2.70
C GLY A 50 10.20 0.86 3.74
N LEU A 51 11.36 0.46 4.30
CA LEU A 51 12.11 1.25 5.28
C LEU A 51 13.07 2.20 4.58
N ILE A 52 13.64 3.16 5.34
CA ILE A 52 14.73 3.99 4.85
C ILE A 52 15.94 3.09 4.55
N VAL A 53 16.44 3.14 3.30
CA VAL A 53 17.54 2.29 2.83
C VAL A 53 18.88 2.96 3.15
N ASP A 54 19.27 2.97 4.44
CA ASP A 54 20.51 3.59 4.93
C ASP A 54 21.61 2.57 5.31
N GLY A 55 21.27 1.26 5.34
CA GLY A 55 22.18 0.21 5.78
C GLY A 55 22.38 0.16 7.30
N VAL A 56 21.61 0.94 8.07
CA VAL A 56 21.68 0.99 9.53
C VAL A 56 20.58 0.13 10.15
N VAL A 57 20.95 -0.83 10.99
CA VAL A 57 19.98 -1.62 11.74
C VAL A 57 19.48 -0.80 12.93
N GLY A 58 18.56 0.12 12.65
CA GLY A 58 17.85 0.93 13.64
C GLY A 58 16.63 0.21 14.24
N PRO A 59 15.88 0.89 15.14
CA PRO A 59 14.71 0.29 15.79
C PRO A 59 13.65 -0.23 14.81
N GLU A 60 13.34 0.50 13.74
CA GLU A 60 12.38 0.09 12.72
C GLU A 60 12.86 -1.18 11.97
N THR A 61 14.15 -1.22 11.62
CA THR A 61 14.76 -2.39 10.98
C THR A 61 14.77 -3.61 11.92
N GLU A 62 15.02 -3.40 13.21
CA GLU A 62 14.98 -4.47 14.22
C GLU A 62 13.56 -5.05 14.37
N VAL A 63 12.54 -4.23 14.42
CA VAL A 63 11.14 -4.67 14.46
C VAL A 63 10.82 -5.48 13.22
N ALA A 64 11.10 -4.95 12.04
CA ALA A 64 10.85 -5.64 10.78
C ALA A 64 11.61 -6.98 10.67
N LEU A 65 12.86 -7.05 11.16
CA LEU A 65 13.63 -8.29 11.23
C LEU A 65 13.02 -9.31 12.19
N ASN A 66 12.41 -8.87 13.28
CA ASN A 66 11.71 -9.75 14.22
C ASN A 66 10.41 -10.29 13.61
N ASP A 67 9.67 -9.44 12.88
CA ASP A 67 8.44 -9.83 12.19
C ASP A 67 8.70 -10.82 11.05
N ALA A 68 9.85 -10.69 10.38
CA ALA A 68 10.28 -11.57 9.29
C ALA A 68 10.86 -12.92 9.73
N GLN A 69 10.81 -13.26 11.04
CA GLN A 69 11.36 -14.53 11.53
C GLN A 69 10.55 -15.76 11.15
N TYR A 70 9.25 -15.59 10.89
CA TYR A 70 8.34 -16.69 10.59
C TYR A 70 7.71 -16.53 9.23
N ARG A 71 7.64 -17.63 8.47
CA ARG A 71 6.85 -17.75 7.26
C ARG A 71 5.54 -18.47 7.56
N LEU A 72 4.54 -18.24 6.75
CA LEU A 72 3.26 -18.92 6.91
C LEU A 72 3.44 -20.46 6.83
N GLY A 73 3.17 -21.12 7.96
CA GLY A 73 3.36 -22.56 8.14
C GLY A 73 4.49 -22.94 9.10
N ASP A 74 5.36 -22.03 9.50
CA ASP A 74 6.44 -22.32 10.47
C ASP A 74 5.89 -22.55 11.87
N ARG A 75 4.75 -21.94 12.18
CA ARG A 75 4.06 -22.08 13.46
C ARG A 75 2.54 -22.05 13.28
N PRO A 76 1.76 -22.65 14.20
CA PRO A 76 0.32 -22.45 14.20
C PRO A 76 0.00 -21.00 14.56
N LEU A 77 -0.98 -20.40 13.81
CA LEU A 77 -1.46 -19.06 14.10
C LEU A 77 -2.87 -19.14 14.71
N PHE A 78 -3.09 -18.41 15.79
CA PHE A 78 -4.35 -18.36 16.51
C PHE A 78 -4.51 -17.02 17.23
N PHE A 79 -5.74 -16.70 17.62
CA PHE A 79 -6.02 -15.48 18.37
C PHE A 79 -5.62 -15.65 19.83
N ASP A 80 -4.79 -14.74 20.32
CA ASP A 80 -4.46 -14.57 21.74
C ASP A 80 -4.75 -13.11 22.13
N GLU A 81 -5.62 -12.91 23.11
CA GLU A 81 -6.04 -11.57 23.54
C GLU A 81 -4.95 -10.86 24.36
N VAL A 82 -4.09 -11.63 25.04
CA VAL A 82 -3.07 -11.10 25.94
C VAL A 82 -1.76 -10.83 25.20
N ALA A 83 -1.39 -11.73 24.28
CA ALA A 83 -0.17 -11.66 23.50
C ALA A 83 -0.47 -11.94 22.01
N PRO A 84 -1.04 -10.96 21.30
CA PRO A 84 -1.40 -11.17 19.89
C PRO A 84 -0.21 -11.59 19.05
N LEU A 85 -0.37 -12.67 18.28
CA LEU A 85 0.64 -13.09 17.31
C LEU A 85 0.76 -12.04 16.22
N HIS A 86 1.98 -11.70 15.87
CA HIS A 86 2.29 -10.76 14.79
C HIS A 86 3.49 -11.26 13.97
N GLY A 87 3.64 -10.74 12.76
CA GLY A 87 4.75 -11.06 11.88
C GLY A 87 4.33 -11.26 10.43
N ASP A 88 5.32 -11.53 9.58
CA ASP A 88 5.13 -11.73 8.15
C ASP A 88 4.23 -12.93 7.83
N ASP A 89 4.27 -13.96 8.65
CA ASP A 89 3.39 -15.12 8.55
C ASP A 89 1.91 -14.75 8.72
N VAL A 90 1.62 -13.82 9.64
CA VAL A 90 0.27 -13.29 9.84
C VAL A 90 -0.11 -12.36 8.68
N ALA A 91 0.80 -11.51 8.22
CA ALA A 91 0.58 -10.65 7.05
C ALA A 91 0.24 -11.48 5.80
N GLU A 92 1.02 -12.53 5.52
CA GLU A 92 0.78 -13.44 4.40
C GLU A 92 -0.58 -14.18 4.54
N LEU A 93 -0.95 -14.57 5.74
CA LEU A 93 -2.27 -15.17 6.00
C LEU A 93 -3.40 -14.17 5.71
N GLN A 94 -3.31 -12.95 6.24
CA GLN A 94 -4.31 -11.90 6.04
C GLN A 94 -4.45 -11.57 4.55
N ASP A 95 -3.34 -11.47 3.81
CA ASP A 95 -3.35 -11.26 2.36
C ASP A 95 -4.07 -12.40 1.63
N ASN A 96 -3.71 -13.65 1.93
CA ASN A 96 -4.38 -14.82 1.35
C ASN A 96 -5.89 -14.85 1.66
N LEU A 97 -6.28 -14.56 2.91
CA LEU A 97 -7.69 -14.49 3.30
C LEU A 97 -8.43 -13.36 2.59
N SER A 98 -7.76 -12.23 2.38
CA SER A 98 -8.30 -11.08 1.66
C SER A 98 -8.49 -11.38 0.17
N LEU A 99 -7.50 -11.99 -0.49
CA LEU A 99 -7.59 -12.44 -1.88
C LEU A 99 -8.74 -13.44 -2.09
N LEU A 100 -9.02 -14.26 -1.08
CA LEU A 100 -10.11 -15.22 -1.10
C LEU A 100 -11.47 -14.59 -0.72
N GLY A 101 -11.49 -13.35 -0.26
CA GLY A 101 -12.69 -12.63 0.13
C GLY A 101 -13.24 -13.02 1.52
N PHE A 102 -12.42 -13.60 2.40
CA PHE A 102 -12.79 -13.90 3.78
C PHE A 102 -12.34 -12.81 4.75
N TYR A 103 -11.30 -12.03 4.43
CA TYR A 103 -10.79 -10.98 5.27
C TYR A 103 -10.99 -9.61 4.65
N TYR A 104 -11.64 -8.71 5.38
CA TYR A 104 -11.93 -7.33 4.98
C TYR A 104 -11.32 -6.29 5.92
N GLY A 105 -10.52 -6.76 6.89
CA GLY A 105 -9.83 -5.91 7.85
C GLY A 105 -8.52 -5.34 7.30
N HIS A 106 -7.80 -4.66 8.18
CA HIS A 106 -6.44 -4.17 7.90
C HIS A 106 -5.46 -5.33 7.78
N LEU A 107 -4.57 -5.24 6.79
CA LEU A 107 -3.37 -6.08 6.71
C LEU A 107 -2.32 -5.48 7.67
N ASP A 108 -2.56 -5.63 8.97
CA ASP A 108 -1.74 -5.05 10.04
C ASP A 108 -0.69 -6.02 10.58
N ALA A 109 -0.59 -7.20 9.96
CA ALA A 109 0.28 -8.29 10.40
C ALA A 109 0.03 -8.73 11.86
N VAL A 110 -1.14 -8.44 12.44
CA VAL A 110 -1.54 -8.83 13.79
C VAL A 110 -2.71 -9.80 13.73
N PHE A 111 -2.56 -10.98 14.34
CA PHE A 111 -3.65 -11.96 14.42
C PHE A 111 -4.68 -11.50 15.46
N ASN A 112 -5.63 -10.70 15.00
CA ASN A 112 -6.71 -10.14 15.81
C ASN A 112 -8.00 -10.98 15.68
N ARG A 113 -9.09 -10.57 16.36
CA ARG A 113 -10.39 -11.28 16.29
C ARG A 113 -10.99 -11.29 14.88
N GLN A 114 -10.71 -10.29 14.05
CA GLN A 114 -11.19 -10.27 12.67
C GLN A 114 -10.45 -11.33 11.83
N THR A 115 -9.14 -11.49 12.06
CA THR A 115 -8.34 -12.54 11.43
C THR A 115 -8.83 -13.92 11.86
N GLU A 116 -9.11 -14.14 13.16
CA GLU A 116 -9.70 -15.39 13.65
C GLU A 116 -11.03 -15.71 12.98
N TYR A 117 -11.91 -14.72 12.89
CA TYR A 117 -13.20 -14.87 12.23
C TYR A 117 -13.05 -15.28 10.76
N ALA A 118 -12.19 -14.58 10.03
CA ALA A 118 -11.90 -14.88 8.62
C ALA A 118 -11.31 -16.30 8.43
N VAL A 119 -10.46 -16.74 9.37
CA VAL A 119 -9.94 -18.12 9.39
C VAL A 119 -11.07 -19.13 9.60
N LYS A 120 -12.00 -18.90 10.54
CA LYS A 120 -13.15 -19.77 10.77
C LYS A 120 -14.07 -19.89 9.55
N GLU A 121 -14.31 -18.78 8.85
CA GLU A 121 -15.08 -18.75 7.60
C GLU A 121 -14.37 -19.53 6.48
N LEU A 122 -13.07 -19.36 6.33
CA LEU A 122 -12.26 -20.14 5.41
C LEU A 122 -12.35 -21.64 5.75
N GLN A 123 -12.14 -22.01 7.02
CA GLN A 123 -12.19 -23.39 7.49
C GLN A 123 -13.55 -24.02 7.21
N HIS A 124 -14.64 -23.31 7.49
CA HIS A 124 -15.99 -23.74 7.15
C HIS A 124 -16.14 -24.01 5.64
N SER A 125 -15.63 -23.11 4.80
CA SER A 125 -15.67 -23.24 3.34
C SER A 125 -14.80 -24.39 2.80
N LEU A 126 -13.76 -24.75 3.55
CA LEU A 126 -12.87 -25.87 3.23
C LEU A 126 -13.39 -27.21 3.71
N GLY A 127 -14.43 -27.22 4.58
CA GLY A 127 -14.95 -28.42 5.22
C GLY A 127 -14.03 -29.00 6.30
N VAL A 128 -13.17 -28.18 6.90
CA VAL A 128 -12.31 -28.54 8.03
C VAL A 128 -12.89 -27.97 9.34
N PRO A 129 -12.47 -28.45 10.54
CA PRO A 129 -12.93 -27.89 11.80
C PRO A 129 -12.73 -26.39 11.87
N SER A 130 -13.78 -25.62 12.17
CA SER A 130 -13.76 -24.15 12.27
C SER A 130 -13.31 -23.70 13.67
N ASP A 131 -12.09 -24.05 14.04
CA ASP A 131 -11.51 -23.75 15.37
C ASP A 131 -10.81 -22.38 15.41
N GLY A 132 -10.57 -21.76 14.27
CA GLY A 132 -9.86 -20.49 14.17
C GLY A 132 -8.34 -20.62 14.28
N ILE A 133 -7.81 -21.86 14.28
CA ILE A 133 -6.38 -22.15 14.35
C ILE A 133 -5.85 -22.48 12.95
N VAL A 134 -4.86 -21.73 12.50
CA VAL A 134 -4.20 -22.00 11.21
C VAL A 134 -3.14 -23.08 11.42
N GLY A 135 -3.61 -24.33 11.34
CA GLY A 135 -2.76 -25.52 11.36
C GLY A 135 -2.59 -26.13 9.96
N LEU A 136 -2.00 -27.33 9.91
CA LEU A 136 -1.69 -28.04 8.67
C LEU A 136 -2.90 -28.24 7.74
N ASP A 137 -4.06 -28.54 8.31
CA ASP A 137 -5.29 -28.77 7.53
C ASP A 137 -5.77 -27.49 6.87
N THR A 138 -5.76 -26.38 7.61
CA THR A 138 -6.10 -25.05 7.10
C THR A 138 -5.14 -24.61 6.00
N LEU A 139 -3.83 -24.78 6.20
CA LEU A 139 -2.80 -24.43 5.23
C LEU A 139 -2.88 -25.28 3.96
N SER A 140 -3.11 -26.58 4.12
CA SER A 140 -3.29 -27.49 2.98
C SER A 140 -4.54 -27.13 2.16
N GLY A 141 -5.62 -26.75 2.83
CA GLY A 141 -6.84 -26.24 2.21
C GLY A 141 -6.60 -24.93 1.47
N LEU A 142 -5.95 -23.98 2.12
CA LEU A 142 -5.57 -22.68 1.56
C LEU A 142 -4.72 -22.83 0.29
N ALA A 143 -3.71 -23.69 0.31
CA ALA A 143 -2.85 -23.96 -0.84
C ALA A 143 -3.64 -24.56 -2.03
N ARG A 144 -4.62 -25.44 -1.76
CA ARG A 144 -5.48 -26.03 -2.81
C ARG A 144 -6.37 -24.98 -3.47
N VAL A 145 -6.94 -24.08 -2.69
CA VAL A 145 -7.82 -23.02 -3.20
C VAL A 145 -7.01 -22.01 -3.99
N ARG A 146 -5.85 -21.59 -3.48
CA ARG A 146 -4.93 -20.68 -4.17
C ARG A 146 -4.50 -21.22 -5.55
N LYS A 147 -4.19 -22.50 -5.66
CA LYS A 147 -3.84 -23.13 -6.94
C LYS A 147 -4.99 -23.13 -7.96
N LYS A 148 -6.25 -23.14 -7.51
CA LYS A 148 -7.44 -23.03 -8.36
C LYS A 148 -7.73 -21.60 -8.81
N ILE A 149 -7.40 -20.62 -8.01
CA ILE A 149 -7.67 -19.18 -8.29
C ILE A 149 -6.67 -18.60 -9.29
N THR A 150 -5.45 -19.13 -9.38
CA THR A 150 -4.50 -18.78 -10.46
C THR A 150 -5.04 -19.11 -11.86
N SER A 151 -6.16 -19.83 -11.97
CA SER A 151 -6.92 -20.01 -13.21
C SER A 151 -8.17 -19.12 -13.26
N ALA A 152 -7.96 -17.87 -13.42
CA ALA A 152 -8.70 -16.76 -14.10
C ALA A 152 -10.24 -16.77 -14.19
N LYS A 153 -11.04 -17.60 -13.57
CA LYS A 153 -12.50 -17.64 -13.84
C LYS A 153 -13.46 -17.54 -12.66
N ALA A 154 -12.99 -17.60 -11.42
CA ALA A 154 -13.89 -17.50 -10.26
C ALA A 154 -14.22 -16.04 -9.86
N PHE A 155 -13.41 -15.07 -10.30
CA PHE A 155 -13.59 -13.66 -10.00
C PHE A 155 -14.74 -12.99 -10.78
N SER A 156 -15.10 -13.47 -11.95
CA SER A 156 -15.94 -12.72 -12.89
C SER A 156 -17.42 -12.63 -12.54
N LEU A 157 -18.00 -13.53 -11.78
CA LEU A 157 -19.46 -13.57 -11.51
C LEU A 157 -19.86 -12.79 -10.24
N ARG A 158 -19.03 -12.80 -9.20
CA ARG A 158 -19.25 -11.95 -8.01
C ARG A 158 -18.87 -10.49 -8.26
N ASP A 159 -17.83 -10.27 -9.05
CA ASP A 159 -17.38 -8.93 -9.40
C ASP A 159 -18.33 -8.21 -10.36
N HIS A 160 -19.08 -8.91 -11.21
CA HIS A 160 -20.04 -8.26 -12.12
C HIS A 160 -21.21 -7.61 -11.34
N HIS A 161 -21.77 -8.26 -10.36
CA HIS A 161 -22.81 -7.66 -9.49
C HIS A 161 -22.24 -6.59 -8.55
N ARG A 162 -20.97 -6.72 -8.13
CA ARG A 162 -20.28 -5.68 -7.37
C ARG A 162 -19.87 -4.50 -8.23
N LEU A 163 -19.49 -4.71 -9.49
CA LEU A 163 -19.15 -3.64 -10.44
C LEU A 163 -20.33 -2.70 -10.72
N GLU A 164 -21.56 -3.20 -10.74
CA GLU A 164 -22.75 -2.35 -10.89
C GLU A 164 -22.96 -1.45 -9.66
N SER A 165 -22.76 -1.96 -8.45
CA SER A 165 -22.80 -1.15 -7.22
C SER A 165 -21.60 -0.23 -7.06
N LEU A 166 -20.43 -0.59 -7.65
CA LEU A 166 -19.22 0.21 -7.67
C LEU A 166 -19.33 1.42 -8.61
N GLN A 167 -20.10 1.32 -9.69
CA GLN A 167 -20.33 2.44 -10.61
C GLN A 167 -21.09 3.60 -9.96
N GLU A 168 -21.93 3.32 -8.99
CA GLU A 168 -22.65 4.36 -8.24
C GLU A 168 -21.82 5.00 -7.14
N ALA A 169 -20.83 4.30 -6.60
CA ALA A 169 -20.04 4.76 -5.46
C ALA A 169 -19.20 6.02 -5.76
N LEU A 170 -18.76 6.18 -6.99
CA LEU A 170 -17.97 7.35 -7.45
C LEU A 170 -18.81 8.47 -8.03
N ARG A 171 -20.11 8.25 -8.28
CA ARG A 171 -20.96 9.24 -8.92
C ARG A 171 -21.00 10.53 -8.09
N ASP A 172 -20.74 11.65 -8.77
CA ASP A 172 -20.70 13.00 -8.19
C ASP A 172 -19.61 13.25 -7.13
N ARG A 173 -18.76 12.25 -6.82
CA ARG A 173 -17.68 12.41 -5.85
C ARG A 173 -16.54 13.23 -6.41
N LEU A 174 -16.07 14.20 -5.63
CA LEU A 174 -14.89 15.00 -5.97
C LEU A 174 -13.62 14.19 -5.66
N VAL A 175 -12.78 14.02 -6.67
CA VAL A 175 -11.45 13.40 -6.54
C VAL A 175 -10.41 14.41 -7.00
N LEU A 176 -9.58 14.89 -6.07
CA LEU A 176 -8.47 15.78 -6.38
C LEU A 176 -7.21 14.95 -6.63
N LEU A 177 -6.72 15.00 -7.86
CA LEU A 177 -5.47 14.37 -8.29
C LEU A 177 -4.36 15.42 -8.23
N VAL A 178 -3.33 15.16 -7.45
CA VAL A 178 -2.19 16.06 -7.24
C VAL A 178 -0.95 15.40 -7.82
N PRO A 179 -0.57 15.65 -9.09
CA PRO A 179 0.69 15.16 -9.63
C PRO A 179 1.87 15.88 -8.94
N SER A 180 3.06 15.31 -9.00
CA SER A 180 4.25 15.81 -8.28
C SER A 180 4.56 17.29 -8.51
N GLY A 181 4.40 17.78 -9.73
CA GLY A 181 4.63 19.18 -10.06
C GLY A 181 3.66 20.18 -9.42
N ALA A 182 2.52 19.71 -8.88
CA ALA A 182 1.52 20.53 -8.22
C ALA A 182 1.66 20.53 -6.68
N GLY A 183 2.48 19.64 -6.13
CA GLY A 183 2.73 19.50 -4.70
C GLY A 183 4.02 20.15 -4.21
N PRO A 184 4.31 20.07 -2.91
CA PRO A 184 5.59 20.53 -2.37
C PRO A 184 6.72 19.69 -2.97
N GLN A 185 7.58 20.35 -3.73
CA GLN A 185 8.73 19.73 -4.40
C GLN A 185 9.81 19.39 -3.36
N VAL A 186 10.05 18.13 -3.12
CA VAL A 186 11.21 17.65 -2.37
C VAL A 186 12.01 16.77 -3.33
N SER A 187 13.02 17.35 -3.95
CA SER A 187 13.98 16.55 -4.73
C SER A 187 14.82 15.70 -3.77
N PRO A 188 14.84 14.37 -3.93
CA PRO A 188 15.67 13.51 -3.11
C PRO A 188 17.15 13.88 -3.25
N THR A 189 17.92 13.77 -2.17
CA THR A 189 19.33 14.06 -2.17
C THR A 189 20.08 13.17 -3.17
N GLY A 190 20.77 13.78 -4.14
CA GLY A 190 21.54 13.07 -5.15
C GLY A 190 20.76 12.67 -6.40
N ALA A 191 19.48 13.05 -6.52
CA ALA A 191 18.72 12.84 -7.75
C ALA A 191 19.31 13.67 -8.92
N PRO A 192 19.33 13.16 -10.16
CA PRO A 192 19.79 13.90 -11.32
C PRO A 192 18.86 15.08 -11.65
N ASP A 193 19.35 16.09 -12.33
CA ASP A 193 18.58 17.28 -12.72
C ASP A 193 17.34 16.94 -13.56
N SER A 194 17.37 15.83 -14.32
CA SER A 194 16.23 15.36 -15.13
C SER A 194 15.12 14.71 -14.30
N PHE A 195 15.39 14.34 -13.04
CA PHE A 195 14.45 13.59 -12.20
C PHE A 195 13.10 14.31 -12.07
N ALA A 196 13.12 15.59 -11.72
CA ALA A 196 11.90 16.37 -11.51
C ALA A 196 11.05 16.43 -12.79
N ALA A 197 11.65 16.66 -13.95
CA ALA A 197 10.93 16.71 -15.22
C ALA A 197 10.35 15.35 -15.63
N ASP A 198 11.08 14.27 -15.44
CA ASP A 198 10.61 12.90 -15.71
C ASP A 198 9.45 12.54 -14.76
N GLN A 199 9.60 12.83 -13.47
CA GLN A 199 8.57 12.60 -12.46
C GLN A 199 7.29 13.37 -12.78
N ASP A 200 7.40 14.67 -13.10
CA ASP A 200 6.25 15.53 -13.40
C ASP A 200 5.52 15.04 -14.65
N ALA A 201 6.24 14.67 -15.69
CA ALA A 201 5.65 14.15 -16.92
C ALA A 201 4.90 12.82 -16.69
N ILE A 202 5.48 11.91 -15.89
CA ILE A 202 4.89 10.60 -15.61
C ILE A 202 3.64 10.76 -14.73
N THR A 203 3.75 11.50 -13.63
CA THR A 203 2.65 11.67 -12.67
C THR A 203 1.49 12.44 -13.26
N LEU A 204 1.77 13.45 -14.12
CA LEU A 204 0.73 14.18 -14.84
C LEU A 204 0.00 13.27 -15.84
N ASP A 205 0.71 12.45 -16.63
CA ASP A 205 0.07 11.52 -17.59
C ASP A 205 -0.78 10.47 -16.84
N VAL A 206 -0.31 9.94 -15.72
CA VAL A 206 -1.11 9.02 -14.87
C VAL A 206 -2.34 9.72 -14.32
N ALA A 207 -2.20 10.97 -13.82
CA ALA A 207 -3.32 11.76 -13.33
C ALA A 207 -4.37 12.04 -14.42
N GLN A 208 -3.94 12.39 -15.64
CA GLN A 208 -4.83 12.63 -16.78
C GLN A 208 -5.60 11.36 -17.17
N ARG A 209 -4.94 10.23 -17.28
CA ARG A 209 -5.59 8.93 -17.54
C ARG A 209 -6.58 8.56 -16.46
N THR A 210 -6.19 8.73 -15.19
CA THR A 210 -7.07 8.45 -14.04
C THR A 210 -8.28 9.38 -14.06
N ARG A 211 -8.10 10.68 -14.35
CA ARG A 211 -9.19 11.64 -14.53
C ARG A 211 -10.20 11.16 -15.57
N ASP A 212 -9.72 10.75 -16.74
CA ASP A 212 -10.59 10.34 -17.83
C ASP A 212 -11.39 9.07 -17.47
N LEU A 213 -10.76 8.12 -16.78
CA LEU A 213 -11.43 6.93 -16.24
C LEU A 213 -12.47 7.30 -15.17
N LEU A 214 -12.13 8.20 -14.25
CA LEU A 214 -13.03 8.67 -13.18
C LEU A 214 -14.26 9.39 -13.77
N ARG A 215 -14.08 10.22 -14.79
CA ARG A 215 -15.20 10.86 -15.50
C ARG A 215 -16.13 9.85 -16.17
N ALA A 216 -15.56 8.81 -16.76
CA ALA A 216 -16.35 7.76 -17.41
C ALA A 216 -17.28 7.01 -16.42
N VAL A 217 -16.95 6.99 -15.14
CA VAL A 217 -17.80 6.39 -14.08
C VAL A 217 -18.62 7.44 -13.30
N GLY A 218 -18.66 8.69 -13.78
CA GLY A 218 -19.51 9.75 -13.22
C GLY A 218 -18.95 10.51 -12.03
N ALA A 219 -17.65 10.33 -11.71
CA ALA A 219 -16.97 11.15 -10.71
C ALA A 219 -16.69 12.57 -11.20
N LYS A 220 -16.32 13.47 -10.29
CA LYS A 220 -15.88 14.84 -10.55
C LYS A 220 -14.38 14.98 -10.26
N PRO A 221 -13.49 14.43 -11.10
CA PRO A 221 -12.06 14.55 -10.88
C PRO A 221 -11.55 15.94 -11.25
N VAL A 222 -10.66 16.47 -10.42
CA VAL A 222 -9.92 17.71 -10.66
C VAL A 222 -8.43 17.40 -10.57
N ILE A 223 -7.62 17.90 -11.50
CA ILE A 223 -6.15 17.81 -11.42
C ILE A 223 -5.65 19.15 -10.89
N ALA A 224 -4.88 19.13 -9.80
CA ALA A 224 -4.25 20.33 -9.27
C ALA A 224 -3.25 20.88 -10.28
N ALA A 225 -3.28 22.20 -10.49
CA ALA A 225 -2.32 22.87 -11.36
C ALA A 225 -0.91 22.84 -10.75
N ALA A 226 0.11 22.70 -11.60
CA ALA A 226 1.50 22.83 -11.17
C ALA A 226 1.73 24.26 -10.61
N GLN A 227 2.22 24.34 -9.37
CA GLN A 227 2.65 25.61 -8.79
C GLN A 227 4.04 25.95 -9.34
N GLY A 228 4.07 26.57 -10.52
CA GLY A 228 5.32 27.13 -11.05
C GLY A 228 5.83 28.23 -10.14
N ALA A 229 7.13 28.22 -9.83
CA ALA A 229 7.80 29.29 -9.10
C ALA A 229 7.59 30.61 -9.88
N GLY A 230 6.62 31.44 -9.47
CA GLY A 230 6.39 32.77 -10.04
C GLY A 230 5.03 33.01 -10.68
N ALA A 231 4.08 32.07 -10.64
CA ALA A 231 2.73 32.32 -11.13
C ALA A 231 1.85 32.89 -10.02
N SER A 232 1.56 34.17 -10.12
CA SER A 232 0.37 34.77 -9.50
C SER A 232 -0.86 33.93 -9.88
N SER A 233 -1.76 33.72 -8.95
CA SER A 233 -3.06 33.03 -8.89
C SER A 233 -3.91 32.81 -10.17
N SER A 234 -3.32 32.56 -11.31
CA SER A 234 -3.98 32.23 -12.57
C SER A 234 -3.27 31.09 -13.33
N GLY A 235 -2.80 30.07 -12.59
CA GLY A 235 -2.19 28.90 -13.19
C GLY A 235 -3.25 28.01 -13.82
N ALA A 236 -3.31 28.03 -15.15
CA ALA A 236 -4.13 27.13 -15.93
C ALA A 236 -3.66 25.68 -15.71
N GLY A 237 -4.48 24.88 -15.04
CA GLY A 237 -4.39 23.44 -15.07
C GLY A 237 -4.58 22.90 -16.50
N PRO A 238 -4.36 21.61 -16.75
CA PRO A 238 -4.61 21.03 -18.06
C PRO A 238 -6.07 21.26 -18.44
N GLU A 239 -6.27 21.96 -19.57
CA GLU A 239 -7.58 22.29 -20.10
C GLU A 239 -8.43 21.04 -20.31
N ASP A 240 -9.70 21.12 -19.98
CA ASP A 240 -10.67 20.09 -20.32
C ASP A 240 -10.92 20.09 -21.84
N SER A 241 -11.51 19.01 -22.35
CA SER A 241 -11.84 18.85 -23.76
C SER A 241 -12.79 19.95 -24.31
N ASP A 242 -13.42 20.72 -23.42
CA ASP A 242 -14.26 21.89 -23.72
C ASP A 242 -13.54 23.24 -23.55
N GLY A 243 -12.23 23.24 -23.24
CA GLY A 243 -11.41 24.43 -23.00
C GLY A 243 -11.59 25.07 -21.63
N SER A 244 -12.33 24.44 -20.69
CA SER A 244 -12.44 24.90 -19.33
C SER A 244 -11.31 24.34 -18.46
N VAL A 245 -10.73 25.20 -17.63
CA VAL A 245 -9.78 24.78 -16.59
C VAL A 245 -10.58 24.52 -15.32
N PRO A 246 -10.64 23.27 -14.82
CA PRO A 246 -11.36 23.00 -13.58
C PRO A 246 -10.67 23.71 -12.43
N GLU A 247 -11.39 24.59 -11.76
CA GLU A 247 -10.91 25.31 -10.60
C GLU A 247 -10.91 24.36 -9.38
N VAL A 248 -9.76 24.26 -8.72
CA VAL A 248 -9.69 23.51 -7.44
C VAL A 248 -10.51 24.31 -6.42
N PRO A 249 -11.54 23.73 -5.80
CA PRO A 249 -12.33 24.42 -4.81
C PRO A 249 -11.45 24.91 -3.65
N GLU A 250 -11.64 26.15 -3.21
CA GLU A 250 -10.90 26.72 -2.06
C GLU A 250 -11.16 25.92 -0.76
N VAL A 251 -12.34 25.31 -0.66
CA VAL A 251 -12.70 24.39 0.41
C VAL A 251 -13.18 23.09 -0.22
N LEU A 252 -12.47 22.01 0.06
CA LEU A 252 -12.86 20.66 -0.39
C LEU A 252 -14.06 20.16 0.41
N PRO A 253 -15.06 19.52 -0.22
CA PRO A 253 -16.11 18.81 0.51
C PRO A 253 -15.55 17.73 1.44
N ASP A 254 -16.26 17.45 2.56
CA ASP A 254 -15.83 16.45 3.54
C ASP A 254 -15.71 15.02 2.96
N ASP A 255 -16.45 14.75 1.90
CA ASP A 255 -16.47 13.48 1.17
C ASP A 255 -15.54 13.43 -0.04
N ALA A 256 -14.73 14.47 -0.25
CA ALA A 256 -13.71 14.47 -1.29
C ALA A 256 -12.56 13.51 -0.95
N LEU A 257 -11.89 13.03 -1.99
CA LEU A 257 -10.66 12.25 -1.87
C LEU A 257 -9.51 13.02 -2.52
N VAL A 258 -8.38 13.09 -1.83
CA VAL A 258 -7.16 13.70 -2.35
C VAL A 258 -6.12 12.61 -2.58
N LEU A 259 -5.62 12.54 -3.80
CA LEU A 259 -4.64 11.55 -4.22
C LEU A 259 -3.40 12.24 -4.78
N THR A 260 -2.33 12.24 -4.00
CA THR A 260 -1.03 12.75 -4.45
C THR A 260 -0.26 11.64 -5.14
N LEU A 261 0.27 11.92 -6.33
CA LEU A 261 1.04 10.96 -7.13
C LEU A 261 2.49 11.40 -7.22
N GLN A 262 3.39 10.47 -6.95
CA GLN A 262 4.83 10.71 -6.99
C GLN A 262 5.56 9.51 -7.61
N CYS A 263 6.74 9.76 -8.17
CA CYS A 263 7.77 8.74 -8.37
C CYS A 263 8.90 9.04 -7.41
N ASP A 264 9.55 8.01 -6.90
CA ASP A 264 10.63 8.18 -5.94
C ASP A 264 12.01 8.00 -6.62
N TRP A 265 13.05 8.40 -5.91
CA TRP A 265 14.43 8.22 -6.30
C TRP A 265 15.26 7.82 -5.08
N ASN A 266 16.14 6.86 -5.24
CA ASN A 266 17.05 6.41 -4.19
C ASN A 266 18.46 6.31 -4.74
N SER A 267 19.48 6.57 -3.91
CA SER A 267 20.88 6.40 -4.29
C SER A 267 21.25 4.94 -4.60
N SER A 268 20.46 3.99 -4.09
CA SER A 268 20.58 2.58 -4.48
C SER A 268 19.80 2.31 -5.77
N PRO A 269 20.43 1.81 -6.83
CA PRO A 269 19.75 1.42 -8.06
C PRO A 269 18.88 0.16 -7.89
N LEU A 270 18.96 -0.49 -6.73
CA LEU A 270 18.13 -1.67 -6.39
C LEU A 270 16.76 -1.28 -5.83
N ALA A 271 16.55 0.00 -5.49
CA ALA A 271 15.27 0.48 -4.99
C ALA A 271 14.19 0.32 -6.06
N GLN A 272 13.11 -0.38 -5.73
CA GLN A 272 11.98 -0.65 -6.62
C GLN A 272 10.72 -0.95 -5.80
N GLY A 273 9.55 -0.75 -6.40
CA GLY A 273 8.26 -1.08 -5.82
C GLY A 273 7.35 0.12 -5.66
N VAL A 274 6.12 -0.14 -5.23
CA VAL A 274 5.08 0.84 -5.00
C VAL A 274 4.76 0.92 -3.51
N ALA A 275 4.54 2.13 -3.00
CA ALA A 275 4.14 2.37 -1.63
C ALA A 275 2.98 3.35 -1.57
N THR A 276 2.24 3.33 -0.47
CA THR A 276 1.22 4.33 -0.20
C THR A 276 1.38 4.90 1.20
N PHE A 277 0.95 6.14 1.38
CA PHE A 277 1.09 6.81 2.66
C PHE A 277 -0.20 7.53 3.03
N PHE A 278 -0.50 7.54 4.32
CA PHE A 278 -1.63 8.25 4.90
C PHE A 278 -1.19 9.04 6.14
N TRP A 279 -2.01 10.00 6.57
CA TRP A 279 -1.69 10.75 7.77
C TRP A 279 -1.84 9.89 9.02
N GLY A 280 -0.78 9.85 9.83
CA GLY A 280 -0.78 9.13 11.10
C GLY A 280 0.60 9.12 11.75
N ALA A 281 0.62 8.85 13.05
CA ALA A 281 1.85 8.65 13.79
C ALA A 281 2.22 7.16 13.77
N PRO A 282 3.45 6.79 13.34
CA PRO A 282 3.87 5.39 13.28
C PRO A 282 3.87 4.71 14.66
N ASP A 283 4.09 5.48 15.74
CA ASP A 283 4.26 4.93 17.09
C ASP A 283 3.00 4.94 17.95
N THR A 284 1.93 5.60 17.50
CA THR A 284 0.69 5.71 18.29
C THR A 284 -0.52 5.40 17.43
N ARG A 285 -1.16 4.27 17.69
CA ARG A 285 -2.45 3.90 17.05
C ARG A 285 -3.60 4.89 17.33
N GLN A 286 -3.33 6.00 18.04
CA GLN A 286 -4.33 6.95 18.52
C GLN A 286 -4.53 8.18 17.63
N ALA A 287 -3.62 8.46 16.71
CA ALA A 287 -3.73 9.64 15.84
C ALA A 287 -3.41 9.29 14.39
N TYR A 288 -4.44 8.89 13.64
CA TYR A 288 -4.32 8.60 12.21
C TYR A 288 -5.65 8.87 11.49
N SER A 289 -5.60 8.94 10.17
CA SER A 289 -6.78 9.04 9.31
C SER A 289 -7.27 7.65 8.92
N PRO A 290 -8.38 7.12 9.49
CA PRO A 290 -8.89 5.80 9.14
C PRO A 290 -9.28 5.68 7.67
N VAL A 291 -9.87 6.74 7.11
CA VAL A 291 -10.29 6.76 5.70
C VAL A 291 -9.08 6.90 4.78
N GLY A 292 -8.08 7.70 5.18
CA GLY A 292 -6.81 7.80 4.45
C GLY A 292 -6.06 6.47 4.44
N GLN A 293 -6.05 5.74 5.54
CA GLN A 293 -5.47 4.42 5.65
C GLN A 293 -6.20 3.42 4.74
N LEU A 294 -7.54 3.37 4.80
CA LEU A 294 -8.33 2.51 3.93
C LEU A 294 -8.07 2.81 2.45
N ALA A 295 -8.00 4.09 2.09
CA ALA A 295 -7.68 4.51 0.73
C ALA A 295 -6.29 4.04 0.30
N SER A 296 -5.29 4.24 1.14
CA SER A 296 -3.92 3.79 0.91
C SER A 296 -3.85 2.28 0.69
N ASP A 297 -4.47 1.49 1.57
CA ASP A 297 -4.45 0.03 1.50
C ASP A 297 -5.16 -0.49 0.24
N MET A 298 -6.33 0.05 -0.11
CA MET A 298 -7.08 -0.41 -1.29
C MET A 298 -6.36 -0.04 -2.59
N ILE A 299 -5.79 1.16 -2.67
CA ILE A 299 -5.02 1.62 -3.82
C ILE A 299 -3.76 0.76 -4.00
N LEU A 300 -3.01 0.52 -2.92
CA LEU A 300 -1.80 -0.30 -2.96
C LEU A 300 -2.08 -1.70 -3.51
N ARG A 301 -3.11 -2.36 -3.00
CA ARG A 301 -3.51 -3.70 -3.46
C ARG A 301 -3.81 -3.75 -4.95
N GLU A 302 -4.54 -2.76 -5.46
CA GLU A 302 -4.85 -2.71 -6.89
C GLU A 302 -3.60 -2.41 -7.73
N LEU A 303 -2.71 -1.54 -7.25
CA LEU A 303 -1.43 -1.27 -7.90
C LEU A 303 -0.60 -2.55 -8.02
N VAL A 304 -0.38 -3.26 -6.92
CA VAL A 304 0.38 -4.52 -6.90
C VAL A 304 -0.26 -5.58 -7.80
N ALA A 305 -1.58 -5.79 -7.66
CA ALA A 305 -2.31 -6.82 -8.39
C ALA A 305 -2.30 -6.61 -9.92
N ARG A 306 -2.39 -5.34 -10.38
CA ARG A 306 -2.50 -5.02 -11.81
C ARG A 306 -1.16 -4.78 -12.49
N THR A 307 -0.17 -4.32 -11.75
CA THR A 307 1.14 -3.96 -12.32
C THR A 307 2.22 -5.02 -12.09
N GLY A 308 2.03 -5.88 -11.09
CA GLY A 308 3.05 -6.82 -10.63
C GLY A 308 4.25 -6.12 -9.97
N ALA A 309 4.08 -4.85 -9.55
CA ALA A 309 5.12 -4.13 -8.81
C ALA A 309 5.34 -4.77 -7.43
N LEU A 310 6.53 -4.58 -6.89
CA LEU A 310 6.85 -5.00 -5.53
C LEU A 310 6.03 -4.18 -4.54
N ASP A 311 5.38 -4.86 -3.58
CA ASP A 311 4.62 -4.24 -2.51
C ASP A 311 5.57 -3.75 -1.41
N LEU A 312 5.65 -2.44 -1.23
CA LEU A 312 6.43 -1.80 -0.16
C LEU A 312 5.56 -1.40 1.04
N GLY A 313 4.26 -1.67 0.99
CA GLY A 313 3.35 -1.43 2.10
C GLY A 313 2.66 -0.06 2.10
N SER A 314 1.71 0.06 3.03
CA SER A 314 0.97 1.29 3.32
C SER A 314 1.43 1.83 4.68
N HIS A 315 1.88 3.09 4.72
CA HIS A 315 2.61 3.63 5.87
C HIS A 315 1.98 4.90 6.43
N ALA A 316 1.90 4.97 7.76
CA ALA A 316 1.55 6.19 8.45
C ALA A 316 2.69 7.22 8.37
N ARG A 317 2.38 8.48 8.01
CA ARG A 317 3.35 9.58 7.97
C ARG A 317 2.72 10.88 8.50
N GLN A 318 3.52 11.67 9.20
CA GLN A 318 3.09 12.97 9.73
C GLN A 318 3.47 14.14 8.78
N TRP A 319 3.40 13.90 7.48
CA TRP A 319 3.72 14.95 6.51
C TRP A 319 2.67 16.07 6.55
N SER A 320 3.14 17.32 6.44
CA SER A 320 2.25 18.49 6.41
C SER A 320 1.24 18.40 5.27
N ALA A 321 1.66 17.93 4.10
CA ALA A 321 0.81 17.75 2.93
C ALA A 321 -0.38 16.79 3.17
N LEU A 322 -0.20 15.76 4.00
CA LEU A 322 -1.28 14.85 4.40
C LEU A 322 -2.11 15.41 5.57
N ARG A 323 -1.50 16.24 6.45
CA ARG A 323 -2.16 16.80 7.63
C ARG A 323 -3.07 17.99 7.29
N GLU A 324 -2.66 18.82 6.34
CA GLU A 324 -3.37 20.05 5.99
C GLU A 324 -4.65 19.79 5.20
N VAL A 325 -4.75 18.61 4.61
CA VAL A 325 -5.96 18.16 3.91
C VAL A 325 -6.99 17.72 4.96
N ARG A 326 -8.14 18.40 4.98
CA ARG A 326 -9.23 18.11 5.93
C ARG A 326 -10.10 16.92 5.54
N THR A 327 -9.91 16.39 4.35
CA THR A 327 -10.63 15.25 3.80
C THR A 327 -9.73 14.01 3.77
N ALA A 328 -10.25 12.88 3.29
CA ALA A 328 -9.45 11.68 3.10
C ALA A 328 -8.33 11.92 2.08
N ALA A 329 -7.10 11.65 2.47
CA ALA A 329 -5.93 11.83 1.62
C ALA A 329 -5.04 10.59 1.63
N ALA A 330 -4.56 10.23 0.44
CA ALA A 330 -3.52 9.22 0.26
C ALA A 330 -2.41 9.78 -0.65
N TRP A 331 -1.19 9.39 -0.35
CA TRP A 331 -0.01 9.66 -1.17
C TRP A 331 0.47 8.35 -1.77
N VAL A 332 0.77 8.35 -3.05
CA VAL A 332 1.12 7.14 -3.79
C VAL A 332 2.46 7.32 -4.49
N ASP A 333 3.42 6.50 -4.12
CA ASP A 333 4.67 6.33 -4.84
C ASP A 333 4.49 5.25 -5.91
N LEU A 334 4.59 5.66 -7.17
CA LEU A 334 4.31 4.84 -8.35
C LEU A 334 5.50 3.95 -8.75
N GLY A 335 6.65 4.12 -8.10
CA GLY A 335 7.90 3.40 -8.33
C GLY A 335 9.11 4.31 -8.37
N TYR A 336 10.29 3.71 -8.50
CA TYR A 336 11.59 4.39 -8.42
C TYR A 336 12.19 4.69 -9.79
N LEU A 337 12.48 5.96 -10.06
CA LEU A 337 13.18 6.38 -11.28
C LEU A 337 14.69 6.12 -11.25
N SER A 338 15.24 5.79 -10.08
CA SER A 338 16.64 5.36 -9.90
C SER A 338 16.89 3.91 -10.34
N ASN A 339 15.85 3.09 -10.42
CA ASN A 339 15.90 1.71 -10.93
C ASN A 339 15.63 1.72 -12.44
N GLU A 340 16.54 1.18 -13.25
CA GLU A 340 16.45 1.24 -14.70
C GLU A 340 15.24 0.49 -15.26
N ASP A 341 14.91 -0.68 -14.68
CA ASP A 341 13.76 -1.49 -15.10
C ASP A 341 12.44 -0.81 -14.74
N GLU A 342 12.32 -0.21 -13.55
CA GLU A 342 11.13 0.54 -13.15
C GLU A 342 10.99 1.82 -13.94
N ALA A 343 12.06 2.57 -14.10
CA ALA A 343 12.07 3.78 -14.92
C ALA A 343 11.62 3.50 -16.35
N SER A 344 12.08 2.38 -16.93
CA SER A 344 11.63 1.94 -18.26
C SER A 344 10.12 1.63 -18.28
N ARG A 345 9.61 0.92 -17.26
CA ARG A 345 8.18 0.63 -17.14
C ARG A 345 7.36 1.92 -16.94
N LEU A 346 7.78 2.82 -16.05
CA LEU A 346 7.11 4.09 -15.78
C LEU A 346 7.05 5.00 -17.00
N ARG A 347 8.07 4.95 -17.89
CA ARG A 347 8.05 5.68 -19.18
C ARG A 347 7.14 5.02 -20.22
N SER A 348 6.70 3.76 -20.01
CA SER A 348 5.78 3.07 -20.90
C SER A 348 4.34 3.57 -20.74
N GLY A 349 3.71 3.99 -21.83
CA GLY A 349 2.30 4.41 -21.83
C GLY A 349 1.33 3.28 -21.42
N GLU A 350 1.66 2.02 -21.73
CA GLU A 350 0.88 0.86 -21.33
C GLU A 350 0.93 0.63 -19.83
N TYR A 351 2.11 0.76 -19.23
CA TYR A 351 2.26 0.62 -17.79
C TYR A 351 1.52 1.74 -17.02
N ARG A 352 1.63 2.99 -17.51
CA ARG A 352 0.87 4.13 -16.95
C ARG A 352 -0.64 3.96 -17.07
N ALA A 353 -1.13 3.34 -18.14
CA ALA A 353 -2.56 3.00 -18.24
C ALA A 353 -2.99 1.99 -17.18
N ARG A 354 -2.17 0.96 -16.91
CA ARG A 354 -2.43 0.00 -15.82
C ARG A 354 -2.39 0.65 -14.44
N LEU A 355 -1.47 1.58 -14.22
CA LEU A 355 -1.45 2.39 -12.98
C LEU A 355 -2.76 3.17 -12.81
N ALA A 356 -3.23 3.85 -13.87
CA ALA A 356 -4.48 4.61 -13.82
C ALA A 356 -5.71 3.73 -13.56
N GLU A 357 -5.77 2.55 -14.16
CA GLU A 357 -6.82 1.55 -13.88
C GLU A 357 -6.77 1.07 -12.42
N ALA A 358 -5.57 0.83 -11.89
CA ALA A 358 -5.38 0.44 -10.49
C ALA A 358 -5.88 1.53 -9.53
N LEU A 359 -5.55 2.79 -9.81
CA LEU A 359 -6.02 3.93 -9.02
C LEU A 359 -7.56 4.06 -9.05
N LEU A 360 -8.18 3.95 -10.23
CA LEU A 360 -9.64 3.94 -10.35
C LEU A 360 -10.26 2.82 -9.48
N CYS A 361 -9.78 1.59 -9.63
CA CYS A 361 -10.34 0.45 -8.91
C CYS A 361 -10.10 0.55 -7.40
N GLY A 362 -8.94 1.04 -6.96
CA GLY A 362 -8.68 1.34 -5.56
C GLY A 362 -9.67 2.36 -4.99
N LEU A 363 -9.87 3.48 -5.68
CA LEU A 363 -10.84 4.51 -5.30
C LEU A 363 -12.29 3.99 -5.28
N GLN A 364 -12.68 3.19 -6.26
CA GLN A 364 -14.00 2.53 -6.25
C GLN A 364 -14.19 1.66 -5.01
N ARG A 365 -13.19 0.88 -4.63
CA ARG A 365 -13.28 -0.01 -3.45
C ARG A 365 -13.38 0.77 -2.14
N VAL A 366 -12.69 1.90 -2.02
CA VAL A 366 -12.79 2.78 -0.85
C VAL A 366 -14.21 3.29 -0.66
N LEU A 367 -14.85 3.71 -1.73
CA LEU A 367 -16.16 4.37 -1.70
C LEU A 367 -17.33 3.39 -1.78
N ALA A 368 -17.11 2.20 -2.32
CA ALA A 368 -18.11 1.12 -2.34
C ALA A 368 -18.27 0.39 -1.01
N SER A 369 -17.55 0.78 0.02
CA SER A 369 -17.72 0.30 1.38
C SER A 369 -19.09 0.75 1.93
N THR A 370 -20.16 0.28 1.28
CA THR A 370 -21.52 0.37 1.83
C THR A 370 -21.58 -0.53 3.06
N PRO A 371 -22.17 -0.06 4.16
CA PRO A 371 -22.36 -0.86 5.34
C PRO A 371 -23.38 -1.95 5.06
N GLU A 372 -22.96 -3.14 4.67
CA GLU A 372 -23.78 -4.30 4.95
C GLU A 372 -23.63 -4.60 6.44
N PRO A 373 -24.72 -4.65 7.21
CA PRO A 373 -24.67 -4.78 8.68
C PRO A 373 -24.13 -6.11 9.18
N THR A 374 -23.59 -6.95 8.32
CA THR A 374 -23.06 -8.28 8.64
C THR A 374 -21.54 -8.39 8.55
N ALA A 375 -20.84 -7.37 8.11
CA ALA A 375 -19.38 -7.34 8.16
C ALA A 375 -18.94 -6.70 9.49
N THR A 376 -18.75 -7.54 10.50
CA THR A 376 -18.14 -7.12 11.76
C THR A 376 -16.77 -6.48 11.49
N GLY A 377 -16.67 -5.16 11.73
CA GLY A 377 -15.42 -4.39 11.66
C GLY A 377 -15.41 -3.20 10.72
N THR A 378 -16.42 -3.02 9.89
CA THR A 378 -16.58 -1.80 9.08
C THR A 378 -17.70 -0.95 9.67
N MET A 379 -17.36 -0.11 10.65
CA MET A 379 -18.25 1.00 10.98
C MET A 379 -18.27 1.97 9.80
N SER A 380 -19.47 2.29 9.29
CA SER A 380 -19.62 3.36 8.32
C SER A 380 -19.29 4.70 8.96
N LEU A 381 -18.95 5.71 8.16
CA LEU A 381 -18.79 7.08 8.67
C LEU A 381 -20.04 7.56 9.43
N ALA A 382 -21.23 7.11 9.00
CA ALA A 382 -22.49 7.37 9.70
C ALA A 382 -22.53 6.70 11.06
N ASP A 383 -22.08 5.45 11.20
CA ASP A 383 -22.04 4.75 12.48
C ASP A 383 -21.05 5.41 13.46
N ILE A 384 -19.90 5.90 12.94
CA ILE A 384 -18.94 6.67 13.73
C ILE A 384 -19.55 8.01 14.19
N GLN A 385 -20.25 8.72 13.29
CA GLN A 385 -20.92 9.98 13.64
C GLN A 385 -22.07 9.76 14.62
N ASP A 386 -22.82 8.69 14.51
CA ASP A 386 -23.91 8.35 15.44
C ASP A 386 -23.38 7.89 16.79
N TYR A 387 -22.24 7.22 16.84
CA TYR A 387 -21.55 6.87 18.08
C TYR A 387 -21.15 8.13 18.86
N TYR A 388 -20.50 9.10 18.22
CA TYR A 388 -20.09 10.35 18.86
C TYR A 388 -21.26 11.29 19.20
N ARG A 389 -22.43 11.16 18.56
CA ARG A 389 -23.64 11.92 18.93
C ARG A 389 -24.37 11.35 20.13
N ARG A 390 -24.19 10.06 20.45
CA ARG A 390 -24.86 9.42 21.60
C ARG A 390 -24.10 9.61 22.92
N ASP A 391 -22.80 9.88 22.86
CA ASP A 391 -21.94 10.07 24.03
C ASP A 391 -21.61 11.57 24.33
N GLY A 392 -22.20 12.50 23.62
CA GLY A 392 -22.18 13.97 23.89
C GLY A 392 -23.56 14.45 24.24
#